data_9b348d9a20dd3eb46542a724de94ee81
#
_entry.id   9b348d9a20dd3eb46542a724de94ee81
#
_cell.length_a   1.000
_cell.length_b   1.000
_cell.length_c   1.000
_cell.angle_alpha   90.00
_cell.angle_beta   90.00
_cell.angle_gamma   90.00
#
_symmetry.space_group_name_H-M   'P 1'
#
loop_
_entity.id
_entity.type
_entity.pdbx_description
1 polymer ?
#
loop_
_entity_poly.entity_id
_entity_poly.type
_entity_poly.pdbx_seq_one_letter_code
_entity_poly.pdbx_strand_id
1 'polypeptide(L)'
;MTTEFSQDFFQLFGLSRRFALDSQQLEQSWRAAAAAVHPDRYASSPDAEKRMALMQATHVNEAYQTLKSPLRRGRYLLSLQGVDTQEETNTSMPLDFLMAQMEWRESIEEARESSDVDALETLSSRLRSEKRALEAELGEALDTTADLDAAAVMVRKLRFLEKLDQEIGDAIETLLG
;
A
#
# COMPACT_ATOMS: atom_id res chain seq x y z
N MET A 1 -1.86 28.81 15.44
CA MET A 1 -1.19 27.50 15.55
C MET A 1 -1.91 26.50 14.65
N THR A 2 -1.36 26.25 13.49
CA THR A 2 -1.82 25.14 12.66
C THR A 2 -1.44 23.86 13.35
N THR A 3 -2.41 23.12 13.83
CA THR A 3 -2.21 21.82 14.43
C THR A 3 -1.51 20.92 13.42
N GLU A 4 -0.44 20.26 13.81
CA GLU A 4 0.33 19.30 12.98
C GLU A 4 -0.56 18.23 12.32
N PHE A 5 -1.78 18.03 12.85
CA PHE A 5 -2.78 17.12 12.30
C PHE A 5 -3.54 17.63 11.07
N SER A 6 -3.35 18.91 10.69
CA SER A 6 -3.99 19.48 9.49
C SER A 6 -3.17 19.25 8.21
N GLN A 7 -1.93 18.78 8.34
CA GLN A 7 -1.07 18.45 7.21
C GLN A 7 -1.41 17.06 6.66
N ASP A 8 -1.34 16.91 5.33
CA ASP A 8 -1.37 15.58 4.74
C ASP A 8 -0.06 14.82 5.02
N PHE A 9 -0.04 13.53 4.73
CA PHE A 9 1.12 12.68 5.01
C PHE A 9 2.36 13.09 4.20
N PHE A 10 2.18 13.61 3.00
CA PHE A 10 3.29 14.12 2.19
C PHE A 10 3.90 15.37 2.81
N GLN A 11 3.07 16.31 3.24
CA GLN A 11 3.52 17.54 3.90
C GLN A 11 4.25 17.25 5.20
N LEU A 12 3.79 16.25 5.95
CA LEU A 12 4.41 15.82 7.20
C LEU A 12 5.89 15.45 7.01
N PHE A 13 6.22 14.84 5.88
CA PHE A 13 7.59 14.43 5.55
C PHE A 13 8.30 15.36 4.56
N GLY A 14 7.73 16.51 4.24
CA GLY A 14 8.32 17.44 3.29
C GLY A 14 8.40 16.93 1.87
N LEU A 15 7.46 16.05 1.48
CA LEU A 15 7.41 15.42 0.16
C LEU A 15 6.34 16.07 -0.71
N SER A 16 6.57 16.05 -2.03
CA SER A 16 5.54 16.45 -3.00
C SER A 16 4.39 15.43 -3.01
N ARG A 17 3.16 15.94 -3.19
CA ARG A 17 1.96 15.10 -3.28
C ARG A 17 1.92 14.43 -4.65
N ARG A 18 2.61 13.29 -4.77
CA ARG A 18 2.74 12.51 -6.00
C ARG A 18 2.83 11.03 -5.68
N PHE A 19 2.45 10.19 -6.64
CA PHE A 19 2.63 8.74 -6.53
C PHE A 19 4.11 8.36 -6.61
N ALA A 20 4.87 8.96 -7.55
CA ALA A 20 6.32 8.76 -7.64
C ALA A 20 7.01 9.33 -6.39
N LEU A 21 7.73 8.47 -5.68
CA LEU A 21 8.26 8.76 -4.37
C LEU A 21 9.66 8.15 -4.23
N ASP A 22 10.61 8.94 -3.69
CA ASP A 22 11.92 8.43 -3.31
C ASP A 22 11.81 7.73 -1.94
N SER A 23 11.93 6.40 -1.95
CA SER A 23 11.81 5.57 -0.75
C SER A 23 12.87 5.89 0.30
N GLN A 24 14.07 6.27 -0.10
CA GLN A 24 15.15 6.64 0.82
C GLN A 24 14.83 7.95 1.51
N GLN A 25 14.35 8.93 0.77
CA GLN A 25 13.94 10.23 1.32
C GLN A 25 12.79 10.06 2.29
N LEU A 26 11.79 9.24 1.95
CA LEU A 26 10.68 8.92 2.84
C LEU A 26 11.18 8.29 4.16
N GLU A 27 12.07 7.32 4.07
CA GLU A 27 12.62 6.64 5.24
C GLU A 27 13.41 7.59 6.14
N GLN A 28 14.25 8.44 5.55
CA GLN A 28 15.02 9.44 6.29
C GLN A 28 14.12 10.44 7.00
N SER A 29 13.11 10.95 6.32
CA SER A 29 12.14 11.89 6.90
C SER A 29 11.32 11.24 8.02
N TRP A 30 10.92 9.99 7.85
CA TRP A 30 10.22 9.24 8.88
C TRP A 30 11.09 9.03 10.13
N ARG A 31 12.35 8.63 9.96
CA ARG A 31 13.27 8.42 11.08
C ARG A 31 13.46 9.69 11.89
N ALA A 32 13.62 10.82 11.22
CA ALA A 32 13.76 12.12 11.87
C ALA A 32 12.49 12.50 12.65
N ALA A 33 11.33 12.35 12.01
CA ALA A 33 10.04 12.68 12.63
C ALA A 33 9.74 11.73 13.80
N ALA A 34 10.00 10.44 13.67
CA ALA A 34 9.79 9.44 14.72
C ALA A 34 10.70 9.70 15.93
N ALA A 35 11.96 10.06 15.69
CA ALA A 35 12.90 10.41 16.77
C ALA A 35 12.45 11.65 17.56
N ALA A 36 11.89 12.65 16.87
CA ALA A 36 11.42 13.88 17.51
C ALA A 36 10.25 13.66 18.47
N VAL A 37 9.41 12.65 18.21
CA VAL A 37 8.21 12.34 19.02
C VAL A 37 8.33 11.03 19.81
N HIS A 38 9.53 10.46 19.90
CA HIS A 38 9.73 9.19 20.59
C HIS A 38 9.35 9.29 22.06
N PRO A 39 8.59 8.32 22.60
CA PRO A 39 8.13 8.37 24.00
C PRO A 39 9.24 8.55 25.03
N ASP A 40 10.44 8.00 24.78
CA ASP A 40 11.57 8.13 25.72
C ASP A 40 12.01 9.58 25.95
N ARG A 41 11.78 10.48 24.99
CA ARG A 41 12.09 11.91 25.13
C ARG A 41 11.16 12.62 26.11
N TYR A 42 10.00 12.02 26.39
CA TYR A 42 8.93 12.59 27.24
C TYR A 42 8.76 11.82 28.55
N ALA A 43 9.70 10.94 28.89
CA ALA A 43 9.62 10.09 30.08
C ALA A 43 9.44 10.87 31.38
N SER A 44 10.02 12.09 31.46
CA SER A 44 9.92 12.98 32.60
C SER A 44 8.91 14.12 32.44
N SER A 45 8.16 14.10 31.34
CA SER A 45 7.19 15.15 31.01
C SER A 45 5.84 14.90 31.71
N PRO A 46 4.98 15.95 31.83
CA PRO A 46 3.62 15.77 32.33
C PRO A 46 2.82 14.78 31.45
N ASP A 47 1.81 14.13 32.03
CA ASP A 47 0.99 13.10 31.35
C ASP A 47 0.33 13.61 30.10
N ALA A 48 -0.10 14.86 30.03
CA ALA A 48 -0.69 15.47 28.85
C ALA A 48 0.31 15.50 27.67
N GLU A 49 1.57 15.84 27.95
CA GLU A 49 2.63 15.87 26.93
C GLU A 49 3.00 14.46 26.48
N LYS A 50 3.04 13.48 27.39
CA LYS A 50 3.26 12.08 27.06
C LYS A 50 2.19 11.55 26.10
N ARG A 51 0.92 11.84 26.37
CA ARG A 51 -0.19 11.45 25.51
C ARG A 51 -0.09 12.09 24.13
N MET A 52 0.26 13.38 24.09
CA MET A 52 0.44 14.09 22.80
C MET A 52 1.57 13.47 22.00
N ALA A 53 2.71 13.18 22.63
CA ALA A 53 3.85 12.52 21.98
C ALA A 53 3.47 11.14 21.42
N LEU A 54 2.69 10.36 22.17
CA LEU A 54 2.21 9.05 21.72
C LEU A 54 1.28 9.17 20.52
N MET A 55 0.37 10.14 20.53
CA MET A 55 -0.54 10.41 19.40
C MET A 55 0.25 10.82 18.14
N GLN A 56 1.24 11.69 18.31
CA GLN A 56 2.10 12.13 17.20
C GLN A 56 2.93 10.97 16.66
N ALA A 57 3.49 10.14 17.52
CA ALA A 57 4.26 8.95 17.12
C ALA A 57 3.38 7.98 16.31
N THR A 58 2.15 7.75 16.75
CA THR A 58 1.18 6.90 16.04
C THR A 58 0.87 7.50 14.66
N HIS A 59 0.63 8.80 14.60
CA HIS A 59 0.34 9.50 13.33
C HIS A 59 1.53 9.43 12.35
N VAL A 60 2.75 9.67 12.83
CA VAL A 60 3.97 9.57 12.02
C VAL A 60 4.15 8.15 11.45
N ASN A 61 3.92 7.12 12.26
CA ASN A 61 4.03 5.73 11.82
C ASN A 61 2.95 5.36 10.80
N GLU A 62 1.71 5.81 11.02
CA GLU A 62 0.61 5.60 10.06
C GLU A 62 0.92 6.26 8.72
N ALA A 63 1.40 7.50 8.73
CA ALA A 63 1.79 8.22 7.53
C ALA A 63 2.87 7.48 6.76
N TYR A 64 3.88 6.98 7.44
CA TYR A 64 4.97 6.21 6.84
C TYR A 64 4.46 4.91 6.21
N GLN A 65 3.66 4.13 6.93
CA GLN A 65 3.12 2.87 6.42
C GLN A 65 2.21 3.10 5.20
N THR A 66 1.46 4.19 5.20
CA THR A 66 0.59 4.56 4.08
C THR A 66 1.42 4.91 2.84
N LEU A 67 2.42 5.78 2.99
CA LEU A 67 3.22 6.24 1.85
C LEU A 67 4.22 5.19 1.36
N LYS A 68 4.67 4.30 2.21
CA LYS A 68 5.59 3.22 1.87
C LYS A 68 4.98 2.20 0.90
N SER A 69 3.69 1.91 1.03
CA SER A 69 2.98 0.96 0.20
C SER A 69 2.43 1.63 -1.07
N PRO A 70 2.77 1.16 -2.28
CA PRO A 70 2.19 1.72 -3.52
C PRO A 70 0.66 1.68 -3.53
N LEU A 71 0.05 0.58 -3.10
CA LEU A 71 -1.41 0.47 -2.99
C LEU A 71 -2.00 1.51 -2.06
N ARG A 72 -1.48 1.60 -0.83
CA ARG A 72 -1.98 2.53 0.18
C ARG A 72 -1.72 3.98 -0.22
N ARG A 73 -0.57 4.25 -0.83
CA ARG A 73 -0.24 5.58 -1.34
C ARG A 73 -1.19 6.01 -2.44
N GLY A 74 -1.49 5.13 -3.39
CA GLY A 74 -2.47 5.39 -4.46
C GLY A 74 -3.86 5.64 -3.90
N ARG A 75 -4.32 4.80 -2.98
CA ARG A 75 -5.60 4.97 -2.28
C ARG A 75 -5.66 6.32 -1.55
N TYR A 76 -4.59 6.66 -0.85
CA TYR A 76 -4.48 7.90 -0.10
C TYR A 76 -4.55 9.13 -1.01
N LEU A 77 -3.78 9.13 -2.12
CA LEU A 77 -3.82 10.22 -3.11
C LEU A 77 -5.22 10.41 -3.68
N LEU A 78 -5.93 9.32 -3.97
CA LEU A 78 -7.31 9.36 -4.43
C LEU A 78 -8.24 9.92 -3.35
N SER A 79 -8.06 9.54 -2.10
CA SER A 79 -8.86 10.06 -0.98
C SER A 79 -8.68 11.57 -0.81
N LEU A 80 -7.48 12.10 -1.04
CA LEU A 80 -7.21 13.54 -1.00
C LEU A 80 -7.95 14.29 -2.11
N GLN A 81 -8.33 13.61 -3.19
CA GLN A 81 -9.15 14.14 -4.28
C GLN A 81 -10.65 13.83 -4.12
N GLY A 82 -11.04 13.29 -2.96
CA GLY A 82 -12.42 12.95 -2.68
C GLY A 82 -12.90 11.67 -3.36
N VAL A 83 -11.99 10.82 -3.83
CA VAL A 83 -12.32 9.55 -4.50
C VAL A 83 -12.15 8.38 -3.53
N ASP A 84 -13.25 7.66 -3.30
CA ASP A 84 -13.25 6.40 -2.58
C ASP A 84 -13.01 5.27 -3.60
N THR A 85 -12.00 4.46 -3.37
CA THR A 85 -11.63 3.36 -4.27
C THR A 85 -12.59 2.16 -4.19
N GLN A 86 -13.37 2.06 -3.11
CA GLN A 86 -14.40 1.04 -2.91
C GLN A 86 -13.88 -0.40 -3.09
N GLU A 87 -12.68 -0.69 -2.63
CA GLU A 87 -12.01 -1.98 -2.81
C GLU A 87 -12.78 -3.16 -2.21
N GLU A 88 -13.53 -2.90 -1.15
CA GLU A 88 -14.32 -3.93 -0.46
C GLU A 88 -15.76 -4.06 -1.02
N THR A 89 -16.32 -2.98 -1.57
CA THR A 89 -17.73 -2.90 -1.94
C THR A 89 -17.97 -2.92 -3.44
N ASN A 90 -17.04 -2.44 -4.24
CA ASN A 90 -17.20 -2.36 -5.69
C ASN A 90 -16.57 -3.58 -6.37
N THR A 91 -17.43 -4.50 -6.82
CA THR A 91 -17.03 -5.70 -7.56
C THR A 91 -17.07 -5.50 -9.07
N SER A 92 -17.42 -4.30 -9.54
CA SER A 92 -17.46 -3.97 -10.96
C SER A 92 -16.03 -3.80 -11.49
N MET A 93 -15.57 -4.79 -12.24
CA MET A 93 -14.25 -4.83 -12.83
C MET A 93 -14.35 -5.12 -14.32
N PRO A 94 -13.36 -4.68 -15.13
CA PRO A 94 -13.33 -5.05 -16.55
C PRO A 94 -13.37 -6.57 -16.75
N LEU A 95 -14.07 -7.02 -17.79
CA LEU A 95 -14.28 -8.44 -18.05
C LEU A 95 -12.97 -9.21 -18.21
N ASP A 96 -11.99 -8.63 -18.91
CA ASP A 96 -10.66 -9.23 -19.10
C ASP A 96 -9.96 -9.48 -17.76
N PHE A 97 -10.13 -8.55 -16.82
CA PHE A 97 -9.57 -8.71 -15.48
C PHE A 97 -10.28 -9.80 -14.68
N LEU A 98 -11.61 -9.89 -14.78
CA LEU A 98 -12.37 -10.97 -14.15
C LEU A 98 -11.96 -12.35 -14.69
N MET A 99 -11.73 -12.46 -15.98
CA MET A 99 -11.23 -13.68 -16.60
C MET A 99 -9.81 -14.03 -16.10
N ALA A 100 -8.94 -13.04 -15.99
CA ALA A 100 -7.59 -13.21 -15.45
C ALA A 100 -7.62 -13.68 -14.00
N GLN A 101 -8.56 -13.17 -13.19
CA GLN A 101 -8.77 -13.63 -11.81
C GLN A 101 -9.07 -15.12 -11.75
N MET A 102 -9.96 -15.59 -12.62
CA MET A 102 -10.33 -16.99 -12.69
C MET A 102 -9.12 -17.87 -13.05
N GLU A 103 -8.35 -17.46 -14.06
CA GLU A 103 -7.13 -18.15 -14.46
C GLU A 103 -6.08 -18.22 -13.35
N TRP A 104 -5.88 -17.13 -12.62
CA TRP A 104 -4.97 -17.10 -11.47
C TRP A 104 -5.38 -18.10 -10.40
N ARG A 105 -6.66 -18.10 -10.01
CA ARG A 105 -7.16 -19.00 -8.97
C ARG A 105 -7.08 -20.46 -9.39
N GLU A 106 -7.38 -20.76 -10.63
CA GLU A 106 -7.26 -22.10 -11.19
C GLU A 106 -5.81 -22.59 -11.16
N SER A 107 -4.86 -21.78 -11.59
CA SER A 107 -3.43 -22.12 -11.59
C SER A 107 -2.90 -22.33 -10.17
N ILE A 108 -3.31 -21.52 -9.22
CA ILE A 108 -2.91 -21.67 -7.81
C ILE A 108 -3.48 -22.97 -7.23
N GLU A 109 -4.75 -23.26 -7.48
CA GLU A 109 -5.41 -24.46 -6.97
C GLU A 109 -4.78 -25.73 -7.56
N GLU A 110 -4.52 -25.75 -8.84
CA GLU A 110 -3.83 -26.86 -9.51
C GLU A 110 -2.44 -27.12 -8.90
N ALA A 111 -1.67 -26.07 -8.67
CA ALA A 111 -0.35 -26.19 -8.05
C ALA A 111 -0.44 -26.67 -6.59
N ARG A 112 -1.46 -26.25 -5.85
CA ARG A 112 -1.70 -26.72 -4.47
C ARG A 112 -2.07 -28.18 -4.44
N GLU A 113 -3.01 -28.60 -5.28
CA GLU A 113 -3.46 -30.00 -5.37
C GLU A 113 -2.31 -30.95 -5.77
N SER A 114 -1.42 -30.47 -6.65
CA SER A 114 -0.24 -31.23 -7.10
C SER A 114 0.93 -31.15 -6.11
N SER A 115 0.81 -30.35 -5.05
CA SER A 115 1.90 -30.04 -4.12
C SER A 115 3.16 -29.53 -4.84
N ASP A 116 2.98 -28.76 -5.90
CA ASP A 116 4.06 -28.26 -6.75
C ASP A 116 4.54 -26.88 -6.28
N VAL A 117 5.53 -26.87 -5.40
CA VAL A 117 6.13 -25.65 -4.87
C VAL A 117 6.78 -24.81 -5.96
N ASP A 118 7.46 -25.45 -6.92
CA ASP A 118 8.12 -24.73 -8.02
C ASP A 118 7.10 -23.98 -8.89
N ALA A 119 5.93 -24.59 -9.14
CA ALA A 119 4.84 -23.94 -9.85
C ALA A 119 4.32 -22.71 -9.07
N LEU A 120 4.17 -22.82 -7.75
CA LEU A 120 3.75 -21.70 -6.90
C LEU A 120 4.78 -20.57 -6.90
N GLU A 121 6.07 -20.88 -6.85
CA GLU A 121 7.14 -19.88 -6.92
C GLU A 121 7.17 -19.17 -8.28
N THR A 122 6.90 -19.90 -9.36
CA THR A 122 6.77 -19.32 -10.70
C THR A 122 5.58 -18.37 -10.77
N LEU A 123 4.44 -18.75 -10.21
CA LEU A 123 3.26 -17.89 -10.12
C LEU A 123 3.55 -16.63 -9.29
N SER A 124 4.28 -16.78 -8.19
CA SER A 124 4.70 -15.64 -7.35
C SER A 124 5.56 -14.65 -8.12
N SER A 125 6.53 -15.13 -8.90
CA SER A 125 7.40 -14.28 -9.72
C SER A 125 6.62 -13.55 -10.81
N ARG A 126 5.70 -14.25 -11.47
CA ARG A 126 4.82 -13.65 -12.49
C ARG A 126 3.93 -12.57 -11.87
N LEU A 127 3.36 -12.86 -10.70
CA LEU A 127 2.50 -11.93 -9.98
C LEU A 127 3.25 -10.63 -9.62
N ARG A 128 4.48 -10.73 -9.14
CA ARG A 128 5.31 -9.56 -8.82
C ARG A 128 5.58 -8.70 -10.05
N SER A 129 5.79 -9.33 -11.19
CA SER A 129 6.00 -8.63 -12.46
C SER A 129 4.74 -7.87 -12.89
N GLU A 130 3.57 -8.50 -12.83
CA GLU A 130 2.30 -7.86 -13.15
C GLU A 130 1.98 -6.73 -12.17
N LYS A 131 2.27 -6.93 -10.92
CA LYS A 131 2.09 -5.92 -9.86
C LYS A 131 2.93 -4.68 -10.14
N ARG A 132 4.21 -4.84 -10.49
CA ARG A 132 5.10 -3.72 -10.84
C ARG A 132 4.61 -2.96 -12.06
N ALA A 133 4.14 -3.67 -13.10
CA ALA A 133 3.58 -3.05 -14.29
C ALA A 133 2.33 -2.22 -13.94
N LEU A 134 1.46 -2.75 -13.10
CA LEU A 134 0.25 -2.06 -12.66
C LEU A 134 0.56 -0.85 -11.78
N GLU A 135 1.57 -0.93 -10.93
CA GLU A 135 2.06 0.20 -10.13
C GLU A 135 2.57 1.33 -11.02
N ALA A 136 3.28 1.00 -12.11
CA ALA A 136 3.74 1.98 -13.09
C ALA A 136 2.57 2.66 -13.82
N GLU A 137 1.56 1.90 -14.20
CA GLU A 137 0.33 2.45 -14.81
C GLU A 137 -0.43 3.34 -13.83
N LEU A 138 -0.51 2.96 -12.58
CA LEU A 138 -1.13 3.77 -11.53
C LEU A 138 -0.39 5.10 -11.36
N GLY A 139 0.94 5.07 -11.34
CA GLY A 139 1.75 6.28 -11.29
C GLY A 139 1.48 7.22 -12.46
N GLU A 140 1.37 6.68 -13.66
CA GLU A 140 1.01 7.45 -14.86
C GLU A 140 -0.37 8.07 -14.74
N ALA A 141 -1.35 7.31 -14.27
CA ALA A 141 -2.73 7.78 -14.09
C ALA A 141 -2.83 8.89 -13.03
N LEU A 142 -2.06 8.81 -11.96
CA LEU A 142 -2.10 9.79 -10.87
C LEU A 142 -1.23 11.01 -11.13
N ASP A 143 0.00 10.82 -11.62
CA ASP A 143 0.99 11.88 -11.72
C ASP A 143 0.98 12.59 -13.07
N THR A 144 0.57 11.94 -14.14
CA THR A 144 0.67 12.46 -15.51
C THR A 144 -0.68 12.81 -16.11
N THR A 145 -1.58 11.80 -16.23
CA THR A 145 -2.87 12.00 -16.91
C THR A 145 -3.97 12.52 -16.01
N ALA A 146 -3.81 12.42 -14.70
CA ALA A 146 -4.81 12.76 -13.68
C ALA A 146 -6.17 12.08 -13.94
N ASP A 147 -6.13 10.84 -14.43
CA ASP A 147 -7.32 10.01 -14.65
C ASP A 147 -7.68 9.27 -13.37
N LEU A 148 -8.50 9.92 -12.54
CA LEU A 148 -8.84 9.41 -11.20
C LEU A 148 -9.70 8.14 -11.26
N ASP A 149 -10.58 8.03 -12.26
CA ASP A 149 -11.42 6.83 -12.42
C ASP A 149 -10.57 5.61 -12.80
N ALA A 150 -9.64 5.77 -13.74
CA ALA A 150 -8.70 4.72 -14.11
C ALA A 150 -7.81 4.34 -12.93
N ALA A 151 -7.31 5.33 -12.18
CA ALA A 151 -6.50 5.11 -10.99
C ALA A 151 -7.25 4.29 -9.93
N ALA A 152 -8.53 4.57 -9.70
CA ALA A 152 -9.36 3.83 -8.76
C ALA A 152 -9.51 2.36 -9.18
N VAL A 153 -9.72 2.10 -10.46
CA VAL A 153 -9.76 0.72 -11.01
C VAL A 153 -8.43 0.01 -10.77
N MET A 154 -7.31 0.69 -11.01
CA MET A 154 -5.96 0.13 -10.80
C MET A 154 -5.70 -0.20 -9.33
N VAL A 155 -6.17 0.63 -8.40
CA VAL A 155 -6.07 0.35 -6.96
C VAL A 155 -6.85 -0.92 -6.60
N ARG A 156 -8.06 -1.09 -7.14
CA ARG A 156 -8.84 -2.32 -6.93
C ARG A 156 -8.11 -3.56 -7.49
N LYS A 157 -7.50 -3.44 -8.67
CA LYS A 157 -6.69 -4.51 -9.28
C LYS A 157 -5.48 -4.86 -8.39
N LEU A 158 -4.77 -3.85 -7.90
CA LEU A 158 -3.62 -4.06 -7.00
C LEU A 158 -4.04 -4.79 -5.72
N ARG A 159 -5.18 -4.42 -5.15
CA ARG A 159 -5.71 -5.08 -3.95
C ARG A 159 -5.94 -6.56 -4.21
N PHE A 160 -6.48 -6.90 -5.37
CA PHE A 160 -6.67 -8.30 -5.76
C PHE A 160 -5.33 -9.03 -5.90
N LEU A 161 -4.34 -8.42 -6.57
CA LEU A 161 -3.01 -9.02 -6.73
C LEU A 161 -2.30 -9.23 -5.38
N GLU A 162 -2.46 -8.32 -4.44
CA GLU A 162 -1.92 -8.50 -3.08
C GLU A 162 -2.56 -9.67 -2.35
N LYS A 163 -3.86 -9.89 -2.50
CA LYS A 163 -4.56 -11.05 -1.93
C LYS A 163 -4.04 -12.35 -2.55
N LEU A 164 -3.83 -12.39 -3.85
CA LEU A 164 -3.23 -13.56 -4.53
C LEU A 164 -1.82 -13.84 -4.04
N ASP A 165 -1.00 -12.81 -3.87
CA ASP A 165 0.37 -12.95 -3.37
C ASP A 165 0.38 -13.60 -1.98
N GLN A 166 -0.52 -13.17 -1.13
CA GLN A 166 -0.69 -13.78 0.19
C GLN A 166 -1.14 -15.24 0.10
N GLU A 167 -2.13 -15.54 -0.74
CA GLU A 167 -2.62 -16.91 -0.96
C GLU A 167 -1.50 -17.84 -1.47
N ILE A 168 -0.68 -17.37 -2.40
CA ILE A 168 0.47 -18.12 -2.92
C ILE A 168 1.50 -18.36 -1.81
N GLY A 169 1.83 -17.32 -1.05
CA GLY A 169 2.76 -17.41 0.07
C GLY A 169 2.32 -18.41 1.13
N ASP A 170 1.04 -18.35 1.52
CA ASP A 170 0.45 -19.27 2.49
C ASP A 170 0.47 -20.72 1.97
N ALA A 171 0.20 -20.91 0.68
CA ALA A 171 0.25 -22.24 0.05
C ALA A 171 1.67 -22.81 0.05
N ILE A 172 2.68 -22.01 -0.27
CA ILE A 172 4.09 -22.42 -0.23
C ILE A 172 4.48 -22.81 1.20
N GLU A 173 4.15 -21.97 2.16
CA GLU A 173 4.45 -22.20 3.58
C GLU A 173 3.82 -23.49 4.08
N THR A 174 2.57 -23.75 3.73
CA THR A 174 1.85 -24.97 4.09
C THR A 174 2.53 -26.22 3.50
N LEU A 175 2.99 -26.16 2.25
CA LEU A 175 3.64 -27.30 1.59
C LEU A 175 5.07 -27.56 2.10
N LEU A 176 5.77 -26.53 2.56
CA LEU A 176 7.13 -26.65 3.09
C LEU A 176 7.18 -26.98 4.58
N GLY A 177 6.12 -26.63 5.29
CA GLY A 177 5.97 -26.89 6.73
C GLY A 177 5.51 -28.28 7.01
#